data_333757ef2da4d25324bfcecf3e98677d
#
_entry.id   333757ef2da4d25324bfcecf3e98677d
#
_cell.length_a   1.000
_cell.length_b   1.000
_cell.length_c   1.000
_cell.angle_alpha   90.00
_cell.angle_beta   90.00
_cell.angle_gamma   90.00
#
_symmetry.space_group_name_H-M   'P 1'
#
loop_
_entity.id
_entity.type
_entity.pdbx_description
1 polymer ?
#
loop_
_entity_poly.entity_id
_entity_poly.type
_entity_poly.pdbx_seq_one_letter_code
_entity_poly.pdbx_strand_id
1 'polypeptide(L)'
;MVANTGDGGADDAVFTISGMDSSVLRTISVDGQVLEGDQVTVPADGQVLVTIDFDVLDVESGTSGVIRVSVTSKKNTGQTPSYVELVMDIRSIHDLQVDIESSTAMESSWPDNAEFTLFVTNQGNVEEEVEVLTSDSLRGWTVDVIGDEFKLQPGKTREVTVRVTPPSQLIADDEYKFTVVVQPKGMPVAGEPLDLSVESKVGTGILSGDTQSAVAIVIIVVGTLGVAYLFMRTRAENRMIDDAMFLHQDD
;
A
#
# COMPACT_ATOMS: atom_id res chain seq x y z
N MET A 1 -15.11 26.12 11.65
CA MET A 1 -16.38 26.86 11.60
C MET A 1 -16.07 28.32 11.29
N VAL A 2 -16.82 28.91 10.35
CA VAL A 2 -16.70 30.31 9.95
C VAL A 2 -17.97 31.05 10.35
N ALA A 3 -17.80 32.16 11.05
CA ALA A 3 -18.91 32.98 11.53
C ALA A 3 -18.85 34.41 10.96
N ASN A 4 -19.98 34.93 10.55
CA ASN A 4 -20.15 36.32 10.18
C ASN A 4 -20.73 37.09 11.41
N THR A 5 -19.91 37.92 12.03
CA THR A 5 -20.27 38.73 13.22
C THR A 5 -20.49 40.19 12.86
N GLY A 6 -20.56 40.52 11.56
CA GLY A 6 -20.71 41.90 11.09
C GLY A 6 -22.15 42.29 10.85
N ASP A 7 -22.49 43.55 11.09
CA ASP A 7 -23.82 44.13 10.89
C ASP A 7 -24.24 44.31 9.41
N GLY A 8 -23.37 43.94 8.48
CA GLY A 8 -23.50 44.24 7.03
C GLY A 8 -24.30 43.28 6.19
N GLY A 9 -25.01 42.33 6.79
CA GLY A 9 -25.76 41.28 6.08
C GLY A 9 -24.87 40.09 5.68
N ALA A 10 -25.39 39.17 4.83
CA ALA A 10 -24.62 38.01 4.37
C ALA A 10 -23.33 38.43 3.65
N ASP A 11 -22.25 37.71 3.88
CA ASP A 11 -20.91 37.96 3.27
C ASP A 11 -20.32 36.68 2.72
N ASP A 12 -19.47 36.84 1.71
CA ASP A 12 -18.70 35.73 1.14
C ASP A 12 -17.34 35.66 1.87
N ALA A 13 -17.11 34.54 2.50
CA ALA A 13 -15.82 34.18 3.09
C ALA A 13 -14.93 33.55 2.01
N VAL A 14 -13.76 34.14 1.80
CA VAL A 14 -12.76 33.61 0.85
C VAL A 14 -11.66 32.91 1.62
N PHE A 15 -11.39 31.66 1.29
CA PHE A 15 -10.36 30.85 1.92
C PHE A 15 -9.05 30.97 1.15
N THR A 16 -7.95 31.09 1.89
CA THR A 16 -6.61 30.98 1.34
C THR A 16 -5.83 29.98 2.19
N ILE A 17 -5.35 28.92 1.54
CA ILE A 17 -4.55 27.87 2.18
C ILE A 17 -3.12 28.02 1.69
N SER A 18 -2.18 28.07 2.63
CA SER A 18 -0.75 28.24 2.35
C SER A 18 0.10 27.35 3.27
N GLY A 19 1.38 27.16 2.93
CA GLY A 19 2.31 26.34 3.70
C GLY A 19 2.21 24.84 3.39
N MET A 20 1.41 24.48 2.39
CA MET A 20 1.23 23.10 1.94
C MET A 20 2.29 22.71 0.92
N ASP A 21 2.74 21.46 0.96
CA ASP A 21 3.48 20.87 -0.14
C ASP A 21 2.59 20.78 -1.39
N SER A 22 3.17 20.92 -2.56
CA SER A 22 2.43 20.94 -3.84
C SER A 22 1.78 19.58 -4.20
N SER A 23 2.26 18.50 -3.60
CA SER A 23 1.71 17.15 -3.75
C SER A 23 0.45 16.91 -2.91
N VAL A 24 0.21 17.71 -1.87
CA VAL A 24 -0.99 17.59 -1.04
C VAL A 24 -2.20 18.15 -1.78
N LEU A 25 -3.13 17.31 -2.14
CA LEU A 25 -4.41 17.72 -2.71
C LEU A 25 -5.37 18.15 -1.59
N ARG A 26 -6.25 19.09 -1.90
CA ARG A 26 -7.26 19.56 -0.96
C ARG A 26 -8.65 19.57 -1.57
N THR A 27 -9.63 19.30 -0.73
CA THR A 27 -11.05 19.46 -1.06
C THR A 27 -11.73 20.27 0.03
N ILE A 28 -12.44 21.33 -0.35
CA ILE A 28 -13.23 22.15 0.58
C ILE A 28 -14.69 21.79 0.38
N SER A 29 -15.40 21.51 1.48
CA SER A 29 -16.82 21.18 1.45
C SER A 29 -17.60 21.94 2.53
N VAL A 30 -18.87 22.18 2.25
CA VAL A 30 -19.85 22.76 3.19
C VAL A 30 -21.07 21.86 3.20
N ASP A 31 -21.49 21.43 4.38
CA ASP A 31 -22.61 20.50 4.57
C ASP A 31 -22.52 19.26 3.67
N GLY A 32 -21.28 18.77 3.45
CA GLY A 32 -20.98 17.59 2.61
C GLY A 32 -21.00 17.83 1.10
N GLN A 33 -21.22 19.07 0.66
CA GLN A 33 -21.13 19.45 -0.76
C GLN A 33 -19.78 20.10 -1.06
N VAL A 34 -19.06 19.55 -2.03
CA VAL A 34 -17.76 20.10 -2.48
C VAL A 34 -17.99 21.46 -3.13
N LEU A 35 -17.18 22.45 -2.73
CA LEU A 35 -17.21 23.77 -3.32
C LEU A 35 -16.41 23.83 -4.63
N GLU A 36 -16.99 24.44 -5.64
CA GLU A 36 -16.26 24.83 -6.85
C GLU A 36 -15.50 26.16 -6.58
N GLY A 37 -14.36 26.06 -5.91
CA GLY A 37 -13.53 27.21 -5.54
C GLY A 37 -13.33 27.38 -4.03
N ASP A 38 -12.75 28.51 -3.65
CA ASP A 38 -12.32 28.80 -2.28
C ASP A 38 -13.26 29.81 -1.57
N GLN A 39 -14.55 29.80 -1.89
CA GLN A 39 -15.49 30.80 -1.39
C GLN A 39 -16.77 30.16 -0.86
N VAL A 40 -17.27 30.65 0.28
CA VAL A 40 -18.56 30.26 0.85
C VAL A 40 -19.34 31.50 1.33
N THR A 41 -20.65 31.52 1.10
CA THR A 41 -21.53 32.58 1.62
C THR A 41 -21.91 32.28 3.07
N VAL A 42 -21.62 33.20 3.97
CA VAL A 42 -21.99 33.11 5.41
C VAL A 42 -23.14 34.08 5.65
N PRO A 43 -24.31 33.60 6.15
CA PRO A 43 -25.44 34.47 6.48
C PRO A 43 -25.08 35.56 7.48
N ALA A 44 -25.86 36.65 7.52
CA ALA A 44 -25.75 37.67 8.54
C ALA A 44 -25.96 37.03 9.92
N ASP A 45 -25.12 37.38 10.89
CA ASP A 45 -25.11 36.80 12.24
C ASP A 45 -25.12 35.28 12.28
N GLY A 46 -24.71 34.65 11.19
CA GLY A 46 -24.71 33.19 10.95
C GLY A 46 -23.33 32.59 11.03
N GLN A 47 -23.32 31.28 11.02
CA GLN A 47 -22.08 30.47 10.95
C GLN A 47 -22.27 29.29 9.98
N VAL A 48 -21.17 28.87 9.37
CA VAL A 48 -21.12 27.75 8.43
C VAL A 48 -20.00 26.81 8.84
N LEU A 49 -20.29 25.51 8.86
CA LEU A 49 -19.27 24.49 9.05
C LEU A 49 -18.59 24.22 7.71
N VAL A 50 -17.30 24.48 7.66
CA VAL A 50 -16.47 24.19 6.49
C VAL A 50 -15.55 23.04 6.84
N THR A 51 -15.57 22.00 6.02
CA THR A 51 -14.65 20.87 6.09
C THR A 51 -13.58 21.03 5.01
N ILE A 52 -12.34 20.83 5.39
CA ILE A 52 -11.20 20.83 4.47
C ILE A 52 -10.52 19.49 4.61
N ASP A 53 -10.58 18.70 3.56
CA ASP A 53 -9.93 17.40 3.47
C ASP A 53 -8.61 17.55 2.74
N PHE A 54 -7.55 16.96 3.29
CA PHE A 54 -6.22 16.92 2.71
C PHE A 54 -5.92 15.49 2.29
N ASP A 55 -5.65 15.29 1.00
CA ASP A 55 -5.17 14.00 0.49
C ASP A 55 -3.64 14.00 0.49
N VAL A 56 -3.07 13.06 1.23
CA VAL A 56 -1.62 12.94 1.49
C VAL A 56 -1.04 11.63 0.98
N LEU A 57 -1.77 10.87 0.16
CA LEU A 57 -1.35 9.54 -0.29
C LEU A 57 -0.03 9.56 -1.07
N ASP A 58 0.21 10.60 -1.85
CA ASP A 58 1.41 10.75 -2.68
C ASP A 58 2.50 11.62 -2.03
N VAL A 59 2.38 11.90 -0.73
CA VAL A 59 3.35 12.75 -0.03
C VAL A 59 4.43 11.89 0.60
N GLU A 60 5.70 12.22 0.31
CA GLU A 60 6.85 11.53 0.89
C GLU A 60 6.83 11.61 2.43
N SER A 61 7.29 10.52 3.05
CA SER A 61 7.43 10.45 4.51
C SER A 61 8.45 11.48 5.03
N GLY A 62 8.22 11.96 6.26
CA GLY A 62 9.06 12.99 6.87
C GLY A 62 8.75 14.40 6.38
N THR A 63 7.84 14.57 5.42
CA THR A 63 7.32 15.90 5.06
C THR A 63 6.57 16.46 6.26
N SER A 64 7.01 17.61 6.74
CA SER A 64 6.35 18.31 7.83
C SER A 64 6.20 19.79 7.50
N GLY A 65 5.20 20.42 8.04
CA GLY A 65 4.97 21.83 7.78
C GLY A 65 3.82 22.42 8.60
N VAL A 66 3.65 23.71 8.49
CA VAL A 66 2.52 24.42 9.06
C VAL A 66 1.61 24.85 7.93
N ILE A 67 0.41 24.27 7.90
CA ILE A 67 -0.64 24.68 6.98
C ILE A 67 -1.38 25.85 7.63
N ARG A 68 -1.43 26.98 6.95
CA ARG A 68 -2.22 28.12 7.38
C ARG A 68 -3.47 28.24 6.51
N VAL A 69 -4.62 28.13 7.17
CA VAL A 69 -5.93 28.39 6.56
C VAL A 69 -6.37 29.78 6.98
N SER A 70 -6.45 30.70 6.04
CA SER A 70 -6.87 32.09 6.24
C SER A 70 -8.25 32.33 5.65
N VAL A 71 -9.06 33.12 6.32
CA VAL A 71 -10.39 33.51 5.86
C VAL A 71 -10.47 35.04 5.82
N THR A 72 -10.92 35.56 4.67
CA THR A 72 -11.15 36.98 4.44
C THR A 72 -12.58 37.26 4.03
N SER A 73 -13.11 38.41 4.41
CA SER A 73 -14.37 38.94 3.91
C SER A 73 -14.20 39.48 2.49
N LYS A 74 -15.06 39.09 1.57
CA LYS A 74 -15.07 39.64 0.22
C LYS A 74 -15.61 41.08 0.20
N LYS A 75 -16.50 41.43 1.11
CA LYS A 75 -17.05 42.77 1.21
C LYS A 75 -16.13 43.73 1.94
N ASN A 76 -15.34 43.26 2.91
CA ASN A 76 -14.45 44.08 3.68
C ASN A 76 -12.99 43.65 3.51
N THR A 77 -12.42 44.00 2.35
CA THR A 77 -11.03 43.66 1.99
C THR A 77 -9.95 44.34 2.83
N GLY A 78 -10.32 45.32 3.61
CA GLY A 78 -9.38 46.02 4.55
C GLY A 78 -9.28 45.34 5.92
N GLN A 79 -10.08 44.33 6.20
CA GLN A 79 -10.02 43.63 7.46
C GLN A 79 -8.84 42.64 7.50
N THR A 80 -8.20 42.54 8.66
CA THR A 80 -7.14 41.53 8.87
C THR A 80 -7.75 40.13 8.74
N PRO A 81 -7.13 39.24 7.91
CA PRO A 81 -7.59 37.87 7.81
C PRO A 81 -7.63 37.16 9.15
N SER A 82 -8.70 36.42 9.42
CA SER A 82 -8.70 35.43 10.50
C SER A 82 -8.01 34.16 9.97
N TYR A 83 -7.17 33.51 10.78
CA TYR A 83 -6.48 32.31 10.35
C TYR A 83 -6.39 31.27 11.46
N VAL A 84 -6.19 30.03 11.05
CA VAL A 84 -5.81 28.91 11.90
C VAL A 84 -4.56 28.27 11.30
N GLU A 85 -3.66 27.81 12.16
CA GLU A 85 -2.47 27.05 11.78
C GLU A 85 -2.63 25.61 12.23
N LEU A 86 -2.35 24.70 11.30
CA LEU A 86 -2.39 23.25 11.51
C LEU A 86 -0.98 22.71 11.29
N VAL A 87 -0.50 21.87 12.18
CA VAL A 87 0.77 21.18 12.01
C VAL A 87 0.48 19.88 11.26
N MET A 88 1.15 19.71 10.13
CA MET A 88 1.13 18.48 9.36
C MET A 88 2.46 17.74 9.57
N ASP A 89 2.39 16.44 9.82
CA ASP A 89 3.54 15.56 9.94
C ASP A 89 3.21 14.22 9.26
N ILE A 90 3.87 13.95 8.15
CA ILE A 90 3.65 12.75 7.33
C ILE A 90 4.56 11.64 7.83
N ARG A 91 3.97 10.64 8.45
CA ARG A 91 4.68 9.48 8.96
C ARG A 91 5.04 8.49 7.84
N SER A 92 6.11 7.72 8.08
CA SER A 92 6.48 6.62 7.20
C SER A 92 5.42 5.53 7.24
N ILE A 93 4.99 5.11 6.05
CA ILE A 93 4.12 3.96 5.82
C ILE A 93 4.94 2.96 5.02
N HIS A 94 5.20 1.81 5.63
CA HIS A 94 5.90 0.68 5.03
C HIS A 94 4.84 -0.33 4.57
N ASP A 95 4.64 -0.46 3.27
CA ASP A 95 3.62 -1.34 2.70
C ASP A 95 4.13 -1.91 1.37
N LEU A 96 4.41 -3.20 1.36
CA LEU A 96 4.83 -3.94 0.16
C LEU A 96 3.72 -4.91 -0.25
N GLN A 97 3.28 -4.78 -1.48
CA GLN A 97 2.37 -5.72 -2.12
C GLN A 97 3.17 -6.67 -3.01
N VAL A 98 2.85 -7.97 -2.94
CA VAL A 98 3.47 -9.00 -3.77
C VAL A 98 2.40 -9.69 -4.61
N ASP A 99 2.57 -9.62 -5.92
CA ASP A 99 1.73 -10.31 -6.88
C ASP A 99 2.57 -11.37 -7.63
N ILE A 100 1.95 -12.46 -8.03
CA ILE A 100 2.59 -13.49 -8.84
C ILE A 100 2.01 -13.50 -10.25
N GLU A 101 2.87 -13.53 -11.28
CA GLU A 101 2.44 -13.48 -12.67
C GLU A 101 1.59 -14.69 -13.06
N SER A 102 1.95 -15.86 -12.56
CA SER A 102 1.32 -17.11 -12.93
C SER A 102 0.71 -17.74 -11.68
N SER A 103 1.06 -18.91 -11.49
CA SER A 103 0.53 -19.84 -10.54
C SER A 103 1.51 -20.05 -9.38
N THR A 104 1.03 -20.22 -8.15
CA THR A 104 1.85 -20.53 -6.97
C THR A 104 2.36 -21.98 -6.95
N ALA A 105 2.04 -22.80 -7.96
CA ALA A 105 2.66 -24.10 -8.17
C ALA A 105 2.94 -24.36 -9.65
N MET A 106 4.02 -25.01 -9.92
CA MET A 106 4.47 -25.37 -11.26
C MET A 106 4.79 -26.86 -11.37
N GLU A 107 4.57 -27.40 -12.55
CA GLU A 107 5.21 -28.65 -12.95
C GLU A 107 6.40 -28.34 -13.86
N SER A 108 7.51 -29.04 -13.67
CA SER A 108 8.66 -29.02 -14.56
C SER A 108 9.03 -30.44 -14.96
N SER A 109 9.63 -30.58 -16.14
CA SER A 109 10.21 -31.87 -16.56
C SER A 109 11.63 -31.96 -16.04
N TRP A 110 11.93 -32.97 -15.23
CA TRP A 110 13.29 -33.18 -14.76
C TRP A 110 14.24 -33.37 -15.96
N PRO A 111 15.42 -32.71 -15.99
CA PRO A 111 16.08 -31.91 -14.94
C PRO A 111 15.83 -30.39 -15.06
N ASP A 112 14.81 -29.94 -15.75
CA ASP A 112 14.57 -28.53 -15.99
C ASP A 112 14.21 -27.76 -14.70
N ASN A 113 14.63 -26.50 -14.64
CA ASN A 113 14.27 -25.60 -13.56
C ASN A 113 12.84 -25.10 -13.72
N ALA A 114 12.21 -24.77 -12.60
CA ALA A 114 10.99 -23.95 -12.57
C ALA A 114 11.33 -22.50 -12.20
N GLU A 115 10.63 -21.54 -12.81
CA GLU A 115 10.83 -20.11 -12.51
C GLU A 115 9.50 -19.44 -12.21
N PHE A 116 9.43 -18.76 -11.05
CA PHE A 116 8.31 -17.94 -10.65
C PHE A 116 8.69 -16.47 -10.84
N THR A 117 7.78 -15.70 -11.43
CA THR A 117 7.91 -14.25 -11.54
C THR A 117 7.00 -13.58 -10.50
N LEU A 118 7.61 -12.83 -9.62
CA LEU A 118 6.93 -12.03 -8.60
C LEU A 118 7.01 -10.54 -8.98
N PHE A 119 5.92 -9.81 -8.79
CA PHE A 119 5.88 -8.36 -8.89
C PHE A 119 5.76 -7.77 -7.51
N VAL A 120 6.79 -7.07 -7.07
CA VAL A 120 6.83 -6.39 -5.78
C VAL A 120 6.54 -4.92 -5.99
N THR A 121 5.48 -4.41 -5.37
CA THR A 121 5.05 -3.02 -5.45
C THR A 121 5.15 -2.35 -4.09
N ASN A 122 5.80 -1.19 -4.03
CA ASN A 122 5.81 -0.36 -2.84
C ASN A 122 4.54 0.51 -2.81
N GLN A 123 3.58 0.14 -1.96
CA GLN A 123 2.33 0.88 -1.71
C GLN A 123 2.51 1.94 -0.59
N GLY A 124 3.66 1.95 0.06
CA GLY A 124 4.01 2.92 1.10
C GLY A 124 4.42 4.28 0.54
N ASN A 125 4.80 5.18 1.42
CA ASN A 125 5.24 6.55 1.10
C ASN A 125 6.72 6.81 1.39
N VAL A 126 7.52 5.75 1.55
CA VAL A 126 8.96 5.81 1.80
C VAL A 126 9.69 4.88 0.83
N GLU A 127 10.92 5.26 0.43
CA GLU A 127 11.78 4.31 -0.30
C GLU A 127 12.09 3.11 0.59
N GLU A 128 11.81 1.90 0.09
CA GLU A 128 12.09 0.65 0.78
C GLU A 128 13.39 0.03 0.28
N GLU A 129 14.23 -0.41 1.20
CA GLU A 129 15.25 -1.40 0.92
C GLU A 129 14.62 -2.78 1.14
N VAL A 130 14.31 -3.47 0.04
CA VAL A 130 13.57 -4.74 0.04
C VAL A 130 14.55 -5.90 0.07
N GLU A 131 14.26 -6.91 0.88
CA GLU A 131 14.92 -8.21 0.84
C GLU A 131 13.90 -9.32 0.55
N VAL A 132 14.33 -10.29 -0.23
CA VAL A 132 13.53 -11.48 -0.58
C VAL A 132 14.21 -12.71 -0.01
N LEU A 133 13.56 -13.34 0.93
CA LEU A 133 14.06 -14.50 1.65
C LEU A 133 13.32 -15.77 1.21
N THR A 134 14.00 -16.89 1.22
CA THR A 134 13.41 -18.19 0.96
C THR A 134 13.63 -19.13 2.14
N SER A 135 12.73 -20.09 2.32
CA SER A 135 12.95 -21.18 3.25
C SER A 135 14.14 -22.03 2.82
N ASP A 136 14.72 -22.73 3.79
CA ASP A 136 15.91 -23.57 3.55
C ASP A 136 15.65 -24.62 2.47
N SER A 137 16.69 -24.85 1.66
CA SER A 137 16.72 -25.91 0.65
C SER A 137 16.67 -27.30 1.30
N LEU A 138 15.78 -28.16 0.83
CA LEU A 138 15.59 -29.49 1.37
C LEU A 138 15.77 -30.57 0.28
N ARG A 139 16.29 -31.72 0.66
CA ARG A 139 16.37 -32.91 -0.19
C ARG A 139 17.09 -32.71 -1.53
N GLY A 140 18.05 -31.77 -1.59
CA GLY A 140 18.82 -31.47 -2.79
C GLY A 140 18.16 -30.51 -3.77
N TRP A 141 16.96 -30.01 -3.46
CA TRP A 141 16.37 -28.87 -4.13
C TRP A 141 17.11 -27.58 -3.76
N THR A 142 17.25 -26.68 -4.70
CA THR A 142 17.80 -25.33 -4.47
C THR A 142 16.84 -24.27 -4.94
N VAL A 143 16.75 -23.19 -4.19
CA VAL A 143 15.95 -22.01 -4.54
C VAL A 143 16.88 -20.80 -4.61
N ASP A 144 16.95 -20.19 -5.77
CA ASP A 144 17.76 -19.01 -6.04
C ASP A 144 16.84 -17.82 -6.35
N VAL A 145 17.04 -16.72 -5.66
CA VAL A 145 16.32 -15.46 -5.94
C VAL A 145 17.24 -14.56 -6.76
N ILE A 146 16.78 -14.19 -7.95
CA ILE A 146 17.51 -13.27 -8.83
C ILE A 146 17.09 -11.85 -8.49
N GLY A 147 17.98 -11.10 -7.84
CA GLY A 147 17.71 -9.76 -7.34
C GLY A 147 17.03 -9.78 -5.97
N ASP A 148 17.61 -10.52 -5.05
CA ASP A 148 17.16 -10.74 -3.67
C ASP A 148 17.17 -9.49 -2.79
N GLU A 149 17.98 -8.48 -3.12
CA GLU A 149 18.02 -7.19 -2.44
C GLU A 149 17.91 -6.04 -3.46
N PHE A 150 17.06 -5.05 -3.16
CA PHE A 150 16.90 -3.87 -4.02
C PHE A 150 16.20 -2.71 -3.30
N LYS A 151 16.33 -1.51 -3.88
CA LYS A 151 15.58 -0.33 -3.46
C LYS A 151 14.35 -0.13 -4.33
N LEU A 152 13.25 0.24 -3.69
CA LEU A 152 11.96 0.44 -4.34
C LEU A 152 11.32 1.74 -3.88
N GLN A 153 11.20 2.69 -4.79
CA GLN A 153 10.56 3.97 -4.56
C GLN A 153 9.04 3.80 -4.36
N PRO A 154 8.37 4.70 -3.64
CA PRO A 154 6.93 4.74 -3.52
C PRO A 154 6.23 4.64 -4.88
N GLY A 155 5.17 3.82 -4.96
CA GLY A 155 4.37 3.59 -6.15
C GLY A 155 5.09 2.84 -7.29
N LYS A 156 6.31 2.33 -7.08
CA LYS A 156 7.03 1.56 -8.10
C LYS A 156 6.87 0.07 -7.88
N THR A 157 6.93 -0.65 -9.02
CA THR A 157 6.90 -2.11 -9.06
C THR A 157 8.23 -2.62 -9.61
N ARG A 158 8.71 -3.72 -9.04
CA ARG A 158 9.88 -4.45 -9.53
C ARG A 158 9.56 -5.93 -9.71
N GLU A 159 10.06 -6.48 -10.79
CA GLU A 159 10.04 -7.91 -11.07
C GLU A 159 11.20 -8.61 -10.35
N VAL A 160 10.90 -9.76 -9.71
CA VAL A 160 11.84 -10.64 -9.04
C VAL A 160 11.60 -12.05 -9.54
N THR A 161 12.66 -12.74 -9.94
CA THR A 161 12.58 -14.14 -10.41
C THR A 161 13.06 -15.08 -9.32
N VAL A 162 12.22 -16.05 -8.95
CA VAL A 162 12.57 -17.15 -8.04
C VAL A 162 12.75 -18.41 -8.88
N ARG A 163 13.98 -18.89 -8.95
CA ARG A 163 14.37 -20.11 -9.71
C ARG A 163 14.49 -21.29 -8.76
N VAL A 164 13.78 -22.36 -9.08
CA VAL A 164 13.82 -23.62 -8.33
C VAL A 164 14.48 -24.69 -9.18
N THR A 165 15.57 -25.25 -8.66
CA THR A 165 16.34 -26.29 -9.33
C THR A 165 16.10 -27.62 -8.63
N PRO A 166 15.66 -28.67 -9.35
CA PRO A 166 15.45 -30.00 -8.79
C PRO A 166 16.79 -30.67 -8.44
N PRO A 167 16.78 -31.71 -7.57
CA PRO A 167 17.96 -32.51 -7.30
C PRO A 167 18.59 -33.09 -8.58
N SER A 168 19.94 -33.23 -8.55
CA SER A 168 20.68 -33.79 -9.68
C SER A 168 20.29 -35.24 -10.03
N GLN A 169 19.64 -35.95 -9.12
CA GLN A 169 19.16 -37.31 -9.28
C GLN A 169 17.75 -37.43 -8.71
N LEU A 170 16.78 -37.68 -9.58
CA LEU A 170 15.41 -38.06 -9.23
C LEU A 170 15.12 -39.45 -9.85
N ILE A 171 14.59 -40.35 -9.04
CA ILE A 171 14.18 -41.70 -9.44
C ILE A 171 12.66 -41.83 -9.61
N ALA A 172 11.90 -40.85 -9.15
CA ALA A 172 10.46 -40.75 -9.28
C ALA A 172 10.08 -39.25 -9.22
N ASP A 173 8.84 -38.95 -9.60
CA ASP A 173 8.27 -37.61 -9.45
C ASP A 173 8.39 -37.15 -7.97
N ASP A 174 8.76 -35.90 -7.76
CA ASP A 174 8.92 -35.33 -6.41
C ASP A 174 8.34 -33.93 -6.37
N GLU A 175 7.65 -33.61 -5.26
CA GLU A 175 7.09 -32.29 -5.00
C GLU A 175 7.92 -31.58 -3.94
N TYR A 176 8.25 -30.33 -4.21
CA TYR A 176 8.95 -29.44 -3.27
C TYR A 176 8.09 -28.22 -2.95
N LYS A 177 7.87 -27.98 -1.67
CA LYS A 177 7.14 -26.82 -1.15
C LYS A 177 8.11 -25.93 -0.38
N PHE A 178 8.01 -24.64 -0.62
CA PHE A 178 8.85 -23.65 0.01
C PHE A 178 8.09 -22.32 0.18
N THR A 179 8.57 -21.48 1.07
CA THR A 179 8.00 -20.17 1.33
C THR A 179 8.98 -19.11 0.86
N VAL A 180 8.47 -18.10 0.18
CA VAL A 180 9.18 -16.87 -0.14
C VAL A 180 8.60 -15.75 0.74
N VAL A 181 9.48 -14.96 1.36
CA VAL A 181 9.08 -13.80 2.16
C VAL A 181 9.70 -12.57 1.54
N VAL A 182 8.88 -11.61 1.18
CA VAL A 182 9.31 -10.28 0.71
C VAL A 182 9.06 -9.30 1.83
N GLN A 183 10.09 -8.60 2.26
CA GLN A 183 9.97 -7.69 3.41
C GLN A 183 10.90 -6.48 3.27
N PRO A 184 10.58 -5.36 3.94
CA PRO A 184 11.54 -4.28 4.14
C PRO A 184 12.71 -4.80 4.97
N LYS A 185 13.94 -4.52 4.55
CA LYS A 185 15.16 -4.97 5.20
C LYS A 185 15.24 -4.51 6.66
N GLY A 186 15.40 -5.47 7.55
CA GLY A 186 15.42 -5.21 8.99
C GLY A 186 14.05 -5.08 9.66
N MET A 187 12.95 -5.30 8.94
CA MET A 187 11.57 -5.28 9.47
C MET A 187 10.84 -6.61 9.21
N PRO A 188 11.26 -7.71 9.83
CA PRO A 188 10.71 -9.05 9.51
C PRO A 188 9.21 -9.22 9.81
N VAL A 189 8.63 -8.35 10.63
CA VAL A 189 7.19 -8.40 10.97
C VAL A 189 6.30 -7.86 9.84
N ALA A 190 6.88 -7.10 8.91
CA ALA A 190 6.16 -6.52 7.78
C ALA A 190 6.23 -7.39 6.50
N GLY A 191 6.87 -8.56 6.58
CA GLY A 191 7.01 -9.46 5.44
C GLY A 191 5.72 -10.21 5.11
N GLU A 192 5.41 -10.31 3.83
CA GLU A 192 4.30 -11.11 3.33
C GLU A 192 4.81 -12.50 2.89
N PRO A 193 4.42 -13.61 3.55
CA PRO A 193 4.81 -14.95 3.17
C PRO A 193 3.99 -15.45 1.98
N LEU A 194 4.68 -15.99 0.98
CA LEU A 194 4.08 -16.61 -0.19
C LEU A 194 4.51 -18.08 -0.26
N ASP A 195 3.56 -19.00 -0.15
CA ASP A 195 3.81 -20.44 -0.26
C ASP A 195 3.79 -20.87 -1.72
N LEU A 196 4.90 -21.46 -2.18
CA LEU A 196 5.10 -21.92 -3.53
C LEU A 196 5.37 -23.43 -3.54
N SER A 197 5.03 -24.11 -4.67
CA SER A 197 5.35 -25.51 -4.86
C SER A 197 5.78 -25.81 -6.29
N VAL A 198 6.71 -26.75 -6.43
CA VAL A 198 7.17 -27.29 -7.71
C VAL A 198 7.06 -28.80 -7.68
N GLU A 199 6.41 -29.40 -8.67
CA GLU A 199 6.42 -30.83 -8.93
C GLU A 199 7.33 -31.12 -10.10
N SER A 200 8.44 -31.84 -9.90
CA SER A 200 9.32 -32.28 -10.97
C SER A 200 8.95 -33.67 -11.42
N LYS A 201 8.59 -33.81 -12.70
CA LYS A 201 8.20 -35.06 -13.34
C LYS A 201 9.42 -35.72 -13.95
N VAL A 202 9.71 -36.92 -13.50
CA VAL A 202 10.71 -37.78 -14.14
C VAL A 202 10.04 -38.42 -15.36
N GLY A 203 10.43 -37.95 -16.54
CA GLY A 203 9.94 -38.55 -17.79
C GLY A 203 10.23 -40.05 -17.80
N THR A 204 9.20 -40.86 -17.84
CA THR A 204 9.35 -42.30 -18.15
C THR A 204 9.86 -42.41 -19.57
N GLY A 205 11.17 -42.23 -19.71
CA GLY A 205 11.84 -42.49 -20.95
C GLY A 205 11.71 -43.96 -21.27
N ILE A 206 10.67 -44.33 -21.97
CA ILE A 206 10.58 -45.43 -22.93
C ILE A 206 9.14 -45.48 -23.47
N LEU A 207 9.04 -45.35 -24.78
CA LEU A 207 7.95 -45.64 -25.68
C LEU A 207 7.08 -44.48 -26.16
N SER A 208 7.42 -44.19 -27.37
CA SER A 208 6.54 -43.73 -28.44
C SER A 208 6.02 -42.31 -28.44
N GLY A 209 6.38 -41.69 -29.50
CA GLY A 209 5.82 -40.59 -30.21
C GLY A 209 4.38 -40.19 -29.88
N ASP A 210 4.19 -38.90 -30.04
CA ASP A 210 2.88 -38.23 -30.05
C ASP A 210 2.04 -38.30 -28.77
N THR A 211 2.52 -37.61 -27.75
CA THR A 211 1.61 -36.85 -26.89
C THR A 211 2.38 -35.69 -26.30
N GLN A 212 2.04 -34.50 -26.72
CA GLN A 212 2.28 -33.31 -25.91
C GLN A 212 1.57 -33.53 -24.58
N SER A 213 2.29 -34.08 -23.61
CA SER A 213 1.78 -34.15 -22.26
C SER A 213 1.69 -32.70 -21.76
N ALA A 214 0.49 -32.19 -21.73
CA ALA A 214 0.21 -30.94 -21.07
C ALA A 214 0.65 -31.11 -19.62
N VAL A 215 1.72 -30.42 -19.25
CA VAL A 215 2.24 -30.36 -17.90
C VAL A 215 1.18 -29.60 -17.10
N ALA A 216 0.57 -30.27 -16.12
CA ALA A 216 -0.46 -29.67 -15.30
C ALA A 216 0.20 -29.07 -14.06
N ILE A 217 -0.08 -27.84 -13.79
CA ILE A 217 0.47 -27.08 -12.68
C ILE A 217 -0.50 -27.21 -11.51
N VAL A 218 -0.05 -27.73 -10.37
CA VAL A 218 -0.87 -27.87 -9.16
C VAL A 218 -0.49 -26.79 -8.16
N ILE A 219 -1.43 -25.92 -7.87
CA ILE A 219 -1.22 -24.78 -6.98
C ILE A 219 -2.01 -24.93 -5.72
N ILE A 220 -1.37 -24.70 -4.61
CA ILE A 220 -2.01 -24.58 -3.32
C ILE A 220 -1.76 -23.17 -2.80
N VAL A 221 -2.77 -22.30 -2.94
CA VAL A 221 -2.80 -21.00 -2.27
C VAL A 221 -3.36 -21.22 -0.87
N VAL A 222 -2.50 -21.44 0.09
CA VAL A 222 -2.88 -21.53 1.50
C VAL A 222 -2.23 -20.35 2.21
N GLY A 223 -2.98 -19.30 2.41
CA GLY A 223 -2.53 -18.25 3.31
C GLY A 223 -2.91 -16.81 2.98
N THR A 224 -3.04 -16.44 1.71
CA THR A 224 -3.32 -15.03 1.34
C THR A 224 -4.66 -14.49 1.89
N LEU A 225 -5.67 -15.33 2.05
CA LEU A 225 -6.95 -14.90 2.64
C LEU A 225 -6.89 -14.71 4.17
N GLY A 226 -6.00 -15.41 4.87
CA GLY A 226 -5.86 -15.31 6.33
C GLY A 226 -5.14 -14.03 6.76
N VAL A 227 -4.10 -13.66 6.04
CA VAL A 227 -3.31 -12.45 6.36
C VAL A 227 -4.07 -11.19 5.98
N ALA A 228 -4.73 -11.17 4.82
CA ALA A 228 -5.61 -10.05 4.44
C ALA A 228 -6.76 -9.87 5.45
N TYR A 229 -7.33 -10.97 5.95
CA TYR A 229 -8.35 -10.92 6.99
C TYR A 229 -7.82 -10.38 8.32
N LEU A 230 -6.63 -10.81 8.74
CA LEU A 230 -5.99 -10.30 9.97
C LEU A 230 -5.62 -8.82 9.83
N PHE A 231 -5.15 -8.40 8.65
CA PHE A 231 -4.81 -7.00 8.40
C PHE A 231 -6.05 -6.10 8.35
N MET A 232 -7.14 -6.57 7.72
CA MET A 232 -8.42 -5.84 7.78
C MET A 232 -8.99 -5.79 9.20
N ARG A 233 -8.81 -6.84 9.97
CA ARG A 233 -9.28 -6.91 11.36
C ARG A 233 -8.48 -5.97 12.27
N THR A 234 -7.15 -5.95 12.18
CA THR A 234 -6.30 -5.00 12.95
C THR A 234 -6.55 -3.56 12.55
N ARG A 235 -6.80 -3.29 11.26
CA ARG A 235 -7.17 -1.95 10.80
C ARG A 235 -8.55 -1.50 11.30
N ALA A 236 -9.50 -2.42 11.42
CA ALA A 236 -10.82 -2.16 12.00
C ALA A 236 -10.74 -1.95 13.52
N GLU A 237 -9.91 -2.73 14.23
CA GLU A 237 -9.69 -2.58 15.67
C GLU A 237 -8.97 -1.27 16.00
N ASN A 238 -7.98 -0.85 15.20
CA ASN A 238 -7.30 0.43 15.38
C ASN A 238 -8.24 1.63 15.13
N ARG A 239 -9.15 1.55 14.17
CA ARG A 239 -10.17 2.60 13.97
C ARG A 239 -11.13 2.70 15.17
N MET A 240 -11.53 1.57 15.75
CA MET A 240 -12.38 1.59 16.95
C MET A 240 -11.68 2.16 18.18
N ILE A 241 -10.36 2.01 18.29
CA ILE A 241 -9.56 2.59 19.39
C ILE A 241 -9.43 4.10 19.20
N ASP A 242 -9.21 4.57 17.98
CA ASP A 242 -9.16 6.00 17.68
C ASP A 242 -10.52 6.68 17.92
N ASP A 243 -11.62 6.08 17.49
CA ASP A 243 -12.97 6.60 17.75
C ASP A 243 -13.31 6.59 19.25
N ALA A 244 -12.83 5.63 20.03
CA ALA A 244 -13.03 5.56 21.47
C ALA A 244 -12.20 6.61 22.24
N MET A 245 -11.02 7.01 21.73
CA MET A 245 -10.20 8.05 22.33
C MET A 245 -10.78 9.46 22.12
N PHE A 246 -11.48 9.70 21.01
CA PHE A 246 -12.14 10.98 20.75
C PHE A 246 -13.38 11.22 21.61
N LEU A 247 -14.03 10.17 22.12
CA LEU A 247 -15.25 10.28 22.96
C LEU A 247 -14.97 10.54 24.45
N HIS A 248 -13.71 10.57 24.89
CA HIS A 248 -13.35 10.76 26.31
C HIS A 248 -12.64 12.09 26.61
N GLN A 249 -12.73 13.07 25.72
CA GLN A 249 -12.08 14.38 25.90
C GLN A 249 -13.05 15.53 26.17
N ASP A 250 -14.32 15.24 26.43
CA ASP A 250 -15.36 16.21 26.80
C ASP A 250 -15.99 15.87 28.17
N ASP A 251 -15.16 15.84 29.24
CA ASP A 251 -15.61 15.98 30.65
C ASP A 251 -14.63 16.85 31.43
#